data_c88a616644190a70bb1afbaab2e860d0
#
_entry.id   c88a616644190a70bb1afbaab2e860d0
#
_cell.length_a   1.000
_cell.length_b   1.000
_cell.length_c   1.000
_cell.angle_alpha   90.00
_cell.angle_beta   90.00
_cell.angle_gamma   90.00
#
_symmetry.space_group_name_H-M   'P 1'
#
loop_
_entity.id
_entity.type
_entity.pdbx_description
1 polymer ?
#
loop_
_entity_poly.entity_id
_entity_poly.type
_entity_poly.pdbx_seq_one_letter_code
_entity_poly.pdbx_strand_id
1 'polypeptide(L)'
;RDRSPSRGLGDVYKRQPLKVGNDWKFVHFVEDMIIQKRYSPAAILAVIKKENLKFDTQICLTTLYNYIKNDLFLGVTMADCPYHKSRKKQKRQRVQKRRNVGTSIELRPKEIQGRDEVGHWEMDTVVGAQGKSKQSFLVLTERKTRYEIVEVLKEHTAAEVVRILDKLERKYTEKGFRRLFKTITVDNGTEFSDFDGLKRSRRNKKDRTQVFYCHAYSSWERGSNENNNKLIRRWHPKGTVLDDVRTADIKKIQEWMNNYPRMMFDGESALERIRGEPEAVLLH
;
A
#
# COMPACT_ATOMS: atom_id res chain seq x y z
N ARG A 1 2.90 -48.41 29.74
CA ARG A 1 3.99 -47.43 30.07
C ARG A 1 3.56 -46.08 29.56
N ASP A 2 2.95 -45.33 30.47
CA ASP A 2 2.54 -43.93 30.22
C ASP A 2 3.76 -43.03 30.06
N ARG A 3 3.91 -42.43 28.87
CA ARG A 3 4.80 -41.28 28.68
C ARG A 3 3.97 -40.03 28.86
N SER A 4 3.99 -39.47 30.06
CA SER A 4 3.50 -38.12 30.30
C SER A 4 4.31 -37.15 29.44
N PRO A 5 3.68 -36.29 28.60
CA PRO A 5 4.41 -35.24 27.88
C PRO A 5 4.97 -34.26 28.91
N SER A 6 6.18 -33.83 28.68
CA SER A 6 6.96 -32.90 29.52
C SER A 6 6.19 -31.62 29.83
N ARG A 7 5.50 -31.57 30.94
CA ARG A 7 4.82 -30.37 31.51
C ARG A 7 5.79 -29.26 31.96
N GLY A 8 7.10 -29.52 31.92
CA GLY A 8 8.09 -28.63 32.55
C GLY A 8 8.51 -27.40 31.77
N LEU A 9 8.56 -27.44 30.44
CA LEU A 9 9.08 -26.31 29.64
C LEU A 9 8.06 -25.20 29.45
N GLY A 10 6.77 -25.51 29.32
CA GLY A 10 5.71 -24.49 29.17
C GLY A 10 5.53 -23.61 30.42
N ASP A 11 5.75 -24.13 31.61
CA ASP A 11 5.61 -23.39 32.87
C ASP A 11 6.82 -22.50 33.19
N VAL A 12 8.01 -22.85 32.72
CA VAL A 12 9.21 -22.03 32.87
C VAL A 12 9.09 -20.76 32.01
N TYR A 13 8.58 -20.89 30.79
CA TYR A 13 8.34 -19.71 29.93
C TYR A 13 7.24 -18.77 30.47
N LYS A 14 6.22 -19.29 31.15
CA LYS A 14 5.17 -18.50 31.77
C LYS A 14 5.66 -17.70 33.00
N ARG A 15 6.78 -18.10 33.61
CA ARG A 15 7.37 -17.41 34.78
C ARG A 15 8.46 -16.40 34.44
N GLN A 16 8.85 -16.25 33.19
CA GLN A 16 9.81 -15.21 32.81
C GLN A 16 9.12 -13.84 32.91
N PRO A 17 9.77 -12.86 33.55
CA PRO A 17 9.24 -11.49 33.59
C PRO A 17 9.08 -10.98 32.15
N LEU A 18 7.98 -10.27 31.92
CA LEU A 18 7.73 -9.65 30.62
C LEU A 18 8.86 -8.66 30.33
N LYS A 19 9.37 -8.68 29.09
CA LYS A 19 10.43 -7.74 28.67
C LYS A 19 9.98 -6.28 28.72
N VAL A 20 8.67 -6.03 28.64
CA VAL A 20 8.09 -4.68 28.81
C VAL A 20 8.22 -4.20 30.26
N GLY A 21 8.19 -5.11 31.26
CA GLY A 21 8.31 -4.72 32.66
C GLY A 21 7.39 -3.56 33.03
N ASN A 22 7.99 -2.51 33.63
CA ASN A 22 7.30 -1.27 33.98
C ASN A 22 7.63 -0.08 33.05
N ASP A 23 8.06 -0.36 31.80
CA ASP A 23 8.39 0.66 30.82
C ASP A 23 7.12 1.31 30.22
N TRP A 24 6.46 2.13 31.02
CA TRP A 24 5.27 2.86 30.63
C TRP A 24 5.50 3.80 29.45
N LYS A 25 6.71 4.32 29.28
CA LYS A 25 7.06 5.19 28.13
C LYS A 25 6.96 4.41 26.83
N PHE A 26 7.49 3.20 26.80
CA PHE A 26 7.38 2.32 25.64
C PHE A 26 5.92 1.94 25.36
N VAL A 27 5.16 1.56 26.42
CA VAL A 27 3.75 1.17 26.28
C VAL A 27 2.93 2.29 25.67
N HIS A 28 2.96 3.49 26.26
CA HIS A 28 2.21 4.65 25.74
C HIS A 28 2.66 5.03 24.34
N PHE A 29 3.96 5.00 24.04
CA PHE A 29 4.44 5.28 22.69
C PHE A 29 3.85 4.32 21.67
N VAL A 30 3.82 3.00 21.96
CA VAL A 30 3.25 1.99 21.06
C VAL A 30 1.75 2.20 20.89
N GLU A 31 1.02 2.42 21.97
CA GLU A 31 -0.43 2.69 21.95
C GLU A 31 -0.75 3.93 21.11
N ASP A 32 -0.09 5.04 21.33
CA ASP A 32 -0.28 6.27 20.55
C ASP A 32 0.00 6.07 19.07
N MET A 33 1.09 5.39 18.74
CA MET A 33 1.44 5.13 17.34
C MET A 33 0.41 4.23 16.64
N ILE A 34 -0.19 3.27 17.34
CA ILE A 34 -1.23 2.42 16.76
C ILE A 34 -2.55 3.19 16.64
N ILE A 35 -2.99 3.85 17.69
CA ILE A 35 -4.32 4.49 17.75
C ILE A 35 -4.33 5.81 16.96
N GLN A 36 -3.39 6.72 17.22
CA GLN A 36 -3.40 8.06 16.65
C GLN A 36 -2.80 8.07 15.25
N LYS A 37 -1.65 7.42 15.06
CA LYS A 37 -0.95 7.39 13.77
C LYS A 37 -1.39 6.26 12.84
N ARG A 38 -2.15 5.30 13.35
CA ARG A 38 -2.57 4.08 12.62
C ARG A 38 -1.35 3.30 12.07
N TYR A 39 -0.25 3.30 12.80
CA TYR A 39 0.95 2.57 12.39
C TYR A 39 0.84 1.09 12.77
N SER A 40 1.48 0.24 11.98
CA SER A 40 1.62 -1.18 12.33
C SER A 40 2.75 -1.36 13.34
N PRO A 41 2.75 -2.43 14.12
CA PRO A 41 3.88 -2.78 14.98
C PRO A 41 5.24 -2.76 14.25
N ALA A 42 5.27 -3.20 12.99
CA ALA A 42 6.48 -3.14 12.16
C ALA A 42 6.94 -1.70 11.87
N ALA A 43 6.00 -0.80 11.55
CA ALA A 43 6.31 0.61 11.32
C ALA A 43 6.80 1.30 12.60
N ILE A 44 6.22 0.96 13.75
CA ILE A 44 6.64 1.52 15.05
C ILE A 44 8.09 1.14 15.38
N LEU A 45 8.44 -0.14 15.24
CA LEU A 45 9.83 -0.57 15.46
C LEU A 45 10.80 0.07 14.47
N ALA A 46 10.36 0.30 13.23
CA ALA A 46 11.15 1.01 12.24
C ALA A 46 11.39 2.48 12.63
N VAL A 47 10.37 3.18 13.18
CA VAL A 47 10.52 4.54 13.72
C VAL A 47 11.49 4.56 14.90
N ILE A 48 11.31 3.65 15.88
CA ILE A 48 12.21 3.56 17.04
C ILE A 48 13.66 3.41 16.59
N LYS A 49 13.92 2.53 15.62
CA LYS A 49 15.26 2.32 15.06
C LYS A 49 15.78 3.56 14.34
N LYS A 50 14.98 4.16 13.46
CA LYS A 50 15.37 5.30 12.63
C LYS A 50 15.68 6.54 13.46
N GLU A 51 14.81 6.85 14.43
CA GLU A 51 14.93 8.03 15.29
C GLU A 51 15.83 7.80 16.50
N ASN A 52 16.42 6.58 16.60
CA ASN A 52 17.26 6.16 17.72
C ASN A 52 16.60 6.42 19.08
N LEU A 53 15.30 6.17 19.16
CA LEU A 53 14.55 6.32 20.41
C LEU A 53 15.00 5.26 21.42
N LYS A 54 15.29 5.70 22.65
CA LYS A 54 15.76 4.80 23.70
C LYS A 54 14.63 4.50 24.67
N PHE A 55 14.33 3.23 24.79
CA PHE A 55 13.43 2.66 25.78
C PHE A 55 14.17 1.57 26.56
N ASP A 56 13.75 1.30 27.78
CA ASP A 56 14.28 0.17 28.55
C ASP A 56 13.88 -1.16 27.90
N THR A 57 12.74 -1.16 27.19
CA THR A 57 12.21 -2.30 26.46
C THR A 57 12.83 -2.42 25.08
N GLN A 58 13.50 -3.56 24.82
CA GLN A 58 13.98 -3.93 23.51
C GLN A 58 13.36 -5.26 23.09
N ILE A 59 12.43 -5.22 22.15
CA ILE A 59 11.70 -6.39 21.65
C ILE A 59 11.69 -6.47 20.13
N CYS A 60 11.62 -7.69 19.63
CA CYS A 60 11.45 -7.93 18.19
C CYS A 60 9.96 -7.84 17.80
N LEU A 61 9.72 -7.78 16.49
CA LEU A 61 8.38 -7.65 15.91
C LEU A 61 7.42 -8.76 16.37
N THR A 62 7.91 -10.01 16.42
CA THR A 62 7.09 -11.15 16.84
C THR A 62 6.66 -11.02 18.31
N THR A 63 7.57 -10.55 19.17
CA THR A 63 7.27 -10.31 20.59
C THR A 63 6.23 -9.21 20.75
N LEU A 64 6.34 -8.09 20.00
CA LEU A 64 5.38 -7.01 20.03
C LEU A 64 3.97 -7.48 19.61
N TYR A 65 3.86 -8.24 18.53
CA TYR A 65 2.58 -8.84 18.14
C TYR A 65 2.02 -9.81 19.19
N ASN A 66 2.87 -10.62 19.83
CA ASN A 66 2.44 -11.52 20.90
C ASN A 66 1.94 -10.76 22.11
N TYR A 67 2.56 -9.65 22.46
CA TYR A 67 2.12 -8.82 23.59
C TYR A 67 0.76 -8.16 23.30
N ILE A 68 0.54 -7.65 22.10
CA ILE A 68 -0.76 -7.11 21.69
C ILE A 68 -1.82 -8.23 21.66
N LYS A 69 -1.47 -9.42 21.16
CA LYS A 69 -2.39 -10.57 21.10
C LYS A 69 -2.79 -11.10 22.48
N ASN A 70 -1.92 -10.96 23.46
CA ASN A 70 -2.16 -11.42 24.84
C ASN A 70 -2.68 -10.28 25.75
N ASP A 71 -3.19 -9.19 25.15
CA ASP A 71 -3.79 -8.06 25.83
C ASP A 71 -2.90 -7.43 26.92
N LEU A 72 -1.58 -7.37 26.66
CA LEU A 72 -0.62 -6.73 27.57
C LEU A 72 -0.57 -5.21 27.42
N PHE A 73 -1.20 -4.67 26.39
CA PHE A 73 -1.46 -3.25 26.19
C PHE A 73 -2.92 -2.97 26.53
N LEU A 74 -3.20 -1.99 27.40
CA LEU A 74 -4.56 -1.70 27.85
C LEU A 74 -5.38 -0.99 26.77
N GLY A 75 -4.74 -0.15 25.96
CA GLY A 75 -5.41 0.68 24.97
C GLY A 75 -5.46 0.07 23.55
N VAL A 76 -4.80 -1.08 23.30
CA VAL A 76 -4.62 -1.64 21.96
C VAL A 76 -4.89 -3.12 21.92
N THR A 77 -5.65 -3.54 20.92
CA THR A 77 -5.95 -4.96 20.65
C THR A 77 -5.48 -5.36 19.26
N MET A 78 -5.53 -6.64 18.95
CA MET A 78 -5.25 -7.13 17.60
C MET A 78 -6.21 -6.56 16.54
N ALA A 79 -7.41 -6.09 16.92
CA ALA A 79 -8.36 -5.47 15.99
C ALA A 79 -7.83 -4.12 15.43
N ASP A 80 -7.02 -3.42 16.21
CA ASP A 80 -6.40 -2.15 15.84
C ASP A 80 -5.19 -2.35 14.91
N CYS A 81 -4.69 -3.60 14.82
CA CYS A 81 -3.57 -3.97 13.96
C CYS A 81 -4.03 -4.27 12.52
N PRO A 82 -3.26 -3.83 11.50
CA PRO A 82 -3.70 -3.86 10.09
C PRO A 82 -3.88 -5.25 9.47
N TYR A 83 -3.41 -6.29 10.11
CA TYR A 83 -3.39 -7.65 9.53
C TYR A 83 -4.25 -8.68 10.26
N HIS A 84 -5.10 -8.23 11.17
CA HIS A 84 -6.00 -9.12 11.88
C HIS A 84 -7.20 -9.52 11.01
N LYS A 85 -7.05 -10.58 10.21
CA LYS A 85 -8.18 -11.21 9.53
C LYS A 85 -8.12 -12.72 9.72
N SER A 86 -9.21 -13.29 10.23
CA SER A 86 -9.43 -14.73 10.15
C SER A 86 -9.42 -15.15 8.67
N ARG A 87 -8.64 -16.18 8.33
CA ARG A 87 -8.62 -16.76 6.99
C ARG A 87 -9.96 -17.46 6.72
N LYS A 88 -10.96 -16.73 6.25
CA LYS A 88 -12.12 -17.38 5.61
C LYS A 88 -11.64 -17.95 4.29
N LYS A 89 -11.76 -19.28 4.11
CA LYS A 89 -11.53 -19.93 2.82
C LYS A 89 -12.46 -19.29 1.80
N GLN A 90 -11.92 -18.52 0.87
CA GLN A 90 -12.70 -18.01 -0.27
C GLN A 90 -12.95 -19.17 -1.23
N LYS A 91 -14.21 -19.42 -1.54
CA LYS A 91 -14.57 -20.33 -2.66
C LYS A 91 -13.97 -19.73 -3.93
N ARG A 92 -13.18 -20.52 -4.67
CA ARG A 92 -12.64 -20.14 -5.98
C ARG A 92 -13.81 -19.89 -6.92
N GLN A 93 -14.05 -18.66 -7.32
CA GLN A 93 -14.97 -18.36 -8.42
C GLN A 93 -14.26 -18.65 -9.74
N ARG A 94 -14.96 -19.34 -10.65
CA ARG A 94 -14.53 -19.52 -12.05
C ARG A 94 -14.60 -18.14 -12.70
N VAL A 95 -13.45 -17.57 -13.07
CA VAL A 95 -13.38 -16.27 -13.72
C VAL A 95 -13.04 -16.49 -15.19
N GLN A 96 -13.78 -15.84 -16.07
CA GLN A 96 -13.52 -15.91 -17.52
C GLN A 96 -12.16 -15.30 -17.85
N LYS A 97 -11.37 -15.98 -18.69
CA LYS A 97 -10.13 -15.44 -19.23
C LYS A 97 -10.44 -14.22 -20.11
N ARG A 98 -10.10 -13.03 -19.67
CA ARG A 98 -10.17 -11.81 -20.49
C ARG A 98 -8.93 -11.73 -21.38
N ARG A 99 -9.10 -11.31 -22.65
CA ARG A 99 -7.99 -11.04 -23.57
C ARG A 99 -7.26 -9.78 -23.12
N ASN A 100 -5.92 -9.80 -23.20
CA ASN A 100 -5.12 -8.59 -23.06
C ASN A 100 -5.48 -7.61 -24.20
N VAL A 101 -5.76 -6.37 -23.80
CA VAL A 101 -6.17 -5.32 -24.74
C VAL A 101 -4.95 -4.56 -25.29
N GLY A 102 -3.80 -4.63 -24.61
CA GLY A 102 -2.61 -3.86 -24.95
C GLY A 102 -1.30 -4.64 -24.84
N THR A 103 -0.20 -3.94 -24.66
CA THR A 103 1.15 -4.53 -24.60
C THR A 103 1.32 -5.44 -23.39
N SER A 104 1.71 -6.70 -23.61
CA SER A 104 1.96 -7.65 -22.51
C SER A 104 3.13 -7.21 -21.62
N ILE A 105 3.04 -7.52 -20.32
CA ILE A 105 4.13 -7.33 -19.36
C ILE A 105 5.42 -8.04 -19.74
N GLU A 106 5.34 -9.10 -20.53
CA GLU A 106 6.52 -9.83 -21.05
C GLU A 106 7.43 -8.95 -21.90
N LEU A 107 6.86 -7.95 -22.58
CA LEU A 107 7.58 -6.99 -23.41
C LEU A 107 8.15 -5.81 -22.59
N ARG A 108 7.89 -5.79 -21.27
CA ARG A 108 8.46 -4.78 -20.39
C ARG A 108 9.97 -5.01 -20.21
N PRO A 109 10.83 -3.99 -20.43
CA PRO A 109 12.27 -4.10 -20.22
C PRO A 109 12.61 -4.72 -18.85
N LYS A 110 13.57 -5.65 -18.84
CA LYS A 110 13.95 -6.38 -17.61
C LYS A 110 14.55 -5.48 -16.55
N GLU A 111 15.21 -4.40 -16.95
CA GLU A 111 15.82 -3.39 -16.07
C GLU A 111 14.78 -2.77 -15.12
N ILE A 112 13.53 -2.64 -15.57
CA ILE A 112 12.43 -2.11 -14.75
C ILE A 112 12.11 -3.03 -13.56
N GLN A 113 12.49 -4.31 -13.62
CA GLN A 113 12.22 -5.24 -12.51
C GLN A 113 13.10 -4.97 -11.29
N GLY A 114 14.32 -4.47 -11.47
CA GLY A 114 15.26 -4.11 -10.40
C GLY A 114 14.74 -3.02 -9.47
N ARG A 115 13.86 -2.14 -9.99
CA ARG A 115 13.32 -0.98 -9.24
C ARG A 115 14.41 0.02 -8.85
N ASP A 116 15.40 0.16 -9.69
CA ASP A 116 16.57 1.01 -9.46
C ASP A 116 16.33 2.45 -9.94
N GLU A 117 15.37 2.62 -10.84
CA GLU A 117 15.01 3.89 -11.45
C GLU A 117 13.59 4.33 -11.07
N VAL A 118 13.38 5.64 -10.87
CA VAL A 118 12.04 6.23 -10.67
C VAL A 118 11.32 6.45 -12.00
N GLY A 119 9.98 6.53 -11.93
CA GLY A 119 9.14 6.77 -13.10
C GLY A 119 8.41 5.53 -13.60
N HIS A 120 8.55 4.41 -12.92
CA HIS A 120 7.85 3.17 -13.24
C HIS A 120 6.72 2.94 -12.24
N TRP A 121 5.48 3.00 -12.72
CA TRP A 121 4.29 2.98 -11.88
C TRP A 121 3.50 1.70 -12.04
N GLU A 122 2.87 1.30 -10.96
CA GLU A 122 1.81 0.29 -10.95
C GLU A 122 0.49 1.04 -10.69
N MET A 123 -0.52 0.83 -11.52
CA MET A 123 -1.82 1.50 -11.39
C MET A 123 -2.90 0.47 -11.08
N ASP A 124 -3.76 0.78 -10.12
CA ASP A 124 -4.82 -0.11 -9.64
C ASP A 124 -6.03 0.71 -9.18
N THR A 125 -7.15 0.04 -8.93
CA THR A 125 -8.34 0.68 -8.38
C THR A 125 -8.74 0.09 -7.03
N VAL A 126 -9.18 0.96 -6.13
CA VAL A 126 -9.76 0.57 -4.85
C VAL A 126 -11.26 0.82 -4.91
N VAL A 127 -12.01 -0.24 -5.17
CA VAL A 127 -13.48 -0.16 -5.29
C VAL A 127 -14.18 -0.15 -3.93
N GLY A 128 -15.31 0.55 -3.84
CA GLY A 128 -16.16 0.59 -2.67
C GLY A 128 -17.05 -0.65 -2.49
N ALA A 129 -18.18 -0.48 -1.81
CA ALA A 129 -19.19 -1.50 -1.61
C ALA A 129 -19.82 -1.89 -2.96
N GLN A 130 -19.75 -3.16 -3.30
CA GLN A 130 -20.29 -3.67 -4.56
C GLN A 130 -21.79 -3.38 -4.68
N GLY A 131 -22.22 -2.83 -5.81
CA GLY A 131 -23.61 -2.46 -6.08
C GLY A 131 -24.16 -1.27 -5.30
N LYS A 132 -23.33 -0.64 -4.41
CA LYS A 132 -23.75 0.51 -3.58
C LYS A 132 -22.90 1.74 -3.82
N SER A 133 -21.65 1.57 -4.27
CA SER A 133 -20.71 2.66 -4.49
C SER A 133 -20.42 2.82 -5.97
N LYS A 134 -20.62 4.02 -6.51
CA LYS A 134 -20.21 4.42 -7.86
C LYS A 134 -18.76 4.88 -7.87
N GLN A 135 -18.36 5.61 -6.82
CA GLN A 135 -16.99 6.08 -6.68
C GLN A 135 -16.02 4.94 -6.37
N SER A 136 -14.81 5.12 -6.87
CA SER A 136 -13.65 4.31 -6.55
C SER A 136 -12.40 5.20 -6.47
N PHE A 137 -11.29 4.65 -6.03
CA PHE A 137 -10.03 5.39 -6.02
C PHE A 137 -9.09 4.80 -7.07
N LEU A 138 -8.49 5.66 -7.87
CA LEU A 138 -7.35 5.32 -8.70
C LEU A 138 -6.08 5.50 -7.88
N VAL A 139 -5.27 4.46 -7.82
CA VAL A 139 -4.02 4.43 -7.05
C VAL A 139 -2.87 4.20 -8.01
N LEU A 140 -1.93 5.12 -8.05
CA LEU A 140 -0.67 4.96 -8.77
C LEU A 140 0.44 4.83 -7.73
N THR A 141 1.15 3.71 -7.76
CA THR A 141 2.29 3.40 -6.89
C THR A 141 3.58 3.48 -7.68
N GLU A 142 4.49 4.36 -7.30
CA GLU A 142 5.83 4.39 -7.86
C GLU A 142 6.64 3.18 -7.33
N ARG A 143 7.31 2.45 -8.22
CA ARG A 143 7.86 1.12 -7.90
C ARG A 143 9.13 1.13 -7.05
N LYS A 144 10.01 2.13 -7.20
CA LYS A 144 11.26 2.27 -6.43
C LYS A 144 10.98 2.80 -5.03
N THR A 145 10.30 3.91 -4.94
CA THR A 145 10.12 4.69 -3.71
C THR A 145 8.85 4.35 -2.94
N ARG A 146 7.90 3.67 -3.60
CA ARG A 146 6.54 3.41 -3.08
C ARG A 146 5.70 4.67 -2.89
N TYR A 147 6.07 5.75 -3.55
CA TYR A 147 5.29 6.97 -3.54
C TYR A 147 3.92 6.76 -4.18
N GLU A 148 2.89 7.33 -3.56
CA GLU A 148 1.49 7.13 -3.94
C GLU A 148 0.89 8.40 -4.49
N ILE A 149 0.15 8.27 -5.59
CA ILE A 149 -0.83 9.24 -6.04
C ILE A 149 -2.19 8.58 -5.96
N VAL A 150 -3.12 9.19 -5.23
CA VAL A 150 -4.48 8.69 -5.08
C VAL A 150 -5.45 9.74 -5.57
N GLU A 151 -6.34 9.34 -6.50
CA GLU A 151 -7.34 10.21 -7.09
C GLU A 151 -8.73 9.56 -7.01
N VAL A 152 -9.77 10.39 -6.88
CA VAL A 152 -11.16 9.93 -6.88
C VAL A 152 -11.63 9.73 -8.33
N LEU A 153 -12.10 8.54 -8.63
CA LEU A 153 -12.89 8.24 -9.83
C LEU A 153 -14.37 8.39 -9.47
N LYS A 154 -15.09 9.26 -10.16
CA LYS A 154 -16.53 9.43 -9.96
C LYS A 154 -17.32 8.17 -10.36
N GLU A 155 -16.82 7.48 -11.37
CA GLU A 155 -17.34 6.21 -11.85
C GLU A 155 -16.17 5.27 -12.14
N HIS A 156 -16.40 3.98 -11.95
CA HIS A 156 -15.39 2.94 -12.21
C HIS A 156 -15.36 2.57 -13.71
N THR A 157 -14.90 3.52 -14.54
CA THR A 157 -14.89 3.40 -16.02
C THR A 157 -13.52 3.76 -16.60
N ALA A 158 -13.23 3.25 -17.80
CA ALA A 158 -11.99 3.57 -18.52
C ALA A 158 -11.90 5.07 -18.85
N ALA A 159 -13.01 5.69 -19.20
CA ALA A 159 -13.05 7.14 -19.48
C ALA A 159 -12.63 7.99 -18.27
N GLU A 160 -13.04 7.60 -17.05
CA GLU A 160 -12.65 8.29 -15.83
C GLU A 160 -11.15 8.12 -15.52
N VAL A 161 -10.61 6.93 -15.75
CA VAL A 161 -9.16 6.70 -15.60
C VAL A 161 -8.36 7.58 -16.56
N VAL A 162 -8.75 7.62 -17.82
CA VAL A 162 -8.11 8.50 -18.83
C VAL A 162 -8.25 9.97 -18.42
N ARG A 163 -9.42 10.41 -17.94
CA ARG A 163 -9.64 11.77 -17.44
C ARG A 163 -8.67 12.15 -16.32
N ILE A 164 -8.39 11.21 -15.40
CA ILE A 164 -7.42 11.45 -14.32
C ILE A 164 -6.00 11.56 -14.88
N LEU A 165 -5.60 10.69 -15.81
CA LEU A 165 -4.28 10.81 -16.45
C LEU A 165 -4.13 12.14 -17.21
N ASP A 166 -5.19 12.61 -17.90
CA ASP A 166 -5.21 13.91 -18.54
C ASP A 166 -5.11 15.06 -17.53
N LYS A 167 -5.71 14.92 -16.33
CA LYS A 167 -5.56 15.86 -15.21
C LYS A 167 -4.11 15.91 -14.71
N LEU A 168 -3.47 14.76 -14.54
CA LEU A 168 -2.08 14.66 -14.09
C LEU A 168 -1.13 15.24 -15.16
N GLU A 169 -1.37 14.96 -16.45
CA GLU A 169 -0.59 15.53 -17.55
C GLU A 169 -0.70 17.07 -17.59
N ARG A 170 -1.87 17.63 -17.31
CA ARG A 170 -2.03 19.10 -17.19
C ARG A 170 -1.26 19.65 -15.99
N LYS A 171 -1.29 18.95 -14.86
CA LYS A 171 -0.60 19.35 -13.64
C LYS A 171 0.92 19.39 -13.83
N TYR A 172 1.49 18.35 -14.43
CA TYR A 172 2.95 18.19 -14.56
C TYR A 172 3.52 18.66 -15.89
N THR A 173 2.69 19.16 -16.80
CA THR A 173 3.01 19.41 -18.20
C THR A 173 3.31 18.12 -18.98
N GLU A 174 3.32 18.20 -20.33
CA GLU A 174 3.61 17.03 -21.17
C GLU A 174 5.01 16.46 -20.96
N LYS A 175 6.01 17.36 -20.86
CA LYS A 175 7.41 16.96 -20.62
C LYS A 175 7.58 16.37 -19.22
N GLY A 176 7.02 17.02 -18.22
CA GLY A 176 7.06 16.56 -16.84
C GLY A 176 6.35 15.22 -16.67
N PHE A 177 5.18 15.03 -17.29
CA PHE A 177 4.45 13.76 -17.22
C PHE A 177 5.29 12.61 -17.80
N ARG A 178 5.89 12.77 -19.00
CA ARG A 178 6.75 11.73 -19.60
C ARG A 178 7.96 11.39 -18.75
N ARG A 179 8.53 12.37 -18.07
CA ARG A 179 9.65 12.17 -17.15
C ARG A 179 9.23 11.40 -15.91
N LEU A 180 8.07 11.76 -15.32
CA LEU A 180 7.55 11.16 -14.10
C LEU A 180 6.88 9.79 -14.31
N PHE A 181 6.24 9.59 -15.46
CA PHE A 181 5.46 8.38 -15.79
C PHE A 181 6.04 7.70 -17.03
N LYS A 182 7.27 7.19 -16.91
CA LYS A 182 7.96 6.47 -17.99
C LYS A 182 7.17 5.25 -18.43
N THR A 183 6.72 4.45 -17.46
CA THR A 183 5.84 3.30 -17.68
C THR A 183 4.75 3.18 -16.65
N ILE A 184 3.60 2.65 -17.06
CA ILE A 184 2.49 2.31 -16.17
C ILE A 184 2.13 0.85 -16.40
N THR A 185 2.11 0.05 -15.33
CA THR A 185 1.69 -1.36 -15.37
C THR A 185 0.30 -1.48 -14.75
N VAL A 186 -0.62 -2.12 -15.49
CA VAL A 186 -2.03 -2.30 -15.09
C VAL A 186 -2.43 -3.78 -15.14
N ASP A 187 -3.56 -4.14 -14.52
CA ASP A 187 -4.20 -5.43 -14.79
C ASP A 187 -5.16 -5.36 -15.99
N ASN A 188 -5.87 -6.47 -16.19
CA ASN A 188 -6.87 -6.59 -17.26
C ASN A 188 -8.28 -6.16 -16.80
N GLY A 189 -8.38 -5.19 -15.87
CA GLY A 189 -9.64 -4.60 -15.45
C GLY A 189 -10.35 -3.87 -16.58
N THR A 190 -11.68 -3.80 -16.55
CA THR A 190 -12.46 -3.06 -17.55
C THR A 190 -12.17 -1.56 -17.53
N GLU A 191 -11.78 -1.05 -16.38
CA GLU A 191 -11.37 0.33 -16.16
C GLU A 191 -10.06 0.69 -16.87
N PHE A 192 -9.27 -0.30 -17.28
CA PHE A 192 -8.03 -0.11 -18.06
C PHE A 192 -8.16 -0.56 -19.52
N SER A 193 -9.39 -0.73 -20.03
CA SER A 193 -9.60 -1.23 -21.38
C SER A 193 -9.31 -0.24 -22.52
N ASP A 194 -9.22 1.06 -22.22
CA ASP A 194 -8.86 2.10 -23.20
C ASP A 194 -7.34 2.26 -23.29
N PHE A 195 -6.70 1.32 -23.99
CA PHE A 195 -5.23 1.32 -24.16
C PHE A 195 -4.71 2.60 -24.80
N ASP A 196 -5.37 3.07 -25.87
CA ASP A 196 -4.95 4.28 -26.57
C ASP A 196 -5.13 5.54 -25.69
N GLY A 197 -6.22 5.63 -24.94
CA GLY A 197 -6.46 6.69 -23.99
C GLY A 197 -5.46 6.70 -22.84
N LEU A 198 -5.01 5.54 -22.36
CA LEU A 198 -3.96 5.46 -21.36
C LEU A 198 -2.60 5.89 -21.91
N LYS A 199 -2.24 5.44 -23.11
CA LYS A 199 -0.94 5.61 -23.73
C LYS A 199 -0.73 7.00 -24.32
N ARG A 200 -1.74 7.57 -24.98
CA ARG A 200 -1.64 8.79 -25.77
C ARG A 200 -2.15 10.02 -25.05
N SER A 201 -1.44 11.12 -25.20
CA SER A 201 -1.89 12.45 -24.79
C SER A 201 -3.08 12.91 -25.63
N ARG A 202 -4.13 13.42 -25.00
CA ARG A 202 -5.24 14.07 -25.71
C ARG A 202 -4.84 15.41 -26.33
N ARG A 203 -3.78 16.06 -25.82
CA ARG A 203 -3.34 17.39 -26.23
C ARG A 203 -2.56 17.36 -27.54
N ASN A 204 -1.53 16.51 -27.63
CA ASN A 204 -0.61 16.48 -28.78
C ASN A 204 -0.65 15.16 -29.56
N LYS A 205 -1.48 14.19 -29.16
CA LYS A 205 -1.63 12.88 -29.80
C LYS A 205 -0.36 12.01 -29.81
N LYS A 206 0.69 12.41 -29.08
CA LYS A 206 1.93 11.63 -28.90
C LYS A 206 1.81 10.71 -27.71
N ASP A 207 2.64 9.68 -27.65
CA ASP A 207 2.70 8.80 -26.50
C ASP A 207 3.17 9.58 -25.26
N ARG A 208 2.40 9.51 -24.18
CA ARG A 208 2.71 10.15 -22.89
C ARG A 208 3.40 9.20 -21.93
N THR A 209 3.18 7.88 -22.08
CA THR A 209 3.75 6.82 -21.26
C THR A 209 3.70 5.51 -22.03
N GLN A 210 4.47 4.51 -21.59
CA GLN A 210 4.33 3.13 -22.04
C GLN A 210 3.43 2.37 -21.07
N VAL A 211 2.46 1.62 -21.58
CA VAL A 211 1.49 0.87 -20.76
C VAL A 211 1.69 -0.62 -20.96
N PHE A 212 1.83 -1.35 -19.85
CA PHE A 212 1.98 -2.81 -19.84
C PHE A 212 0.86 -3.46 -19.05
N TYR A 213 0.33 -4.57 -19.58
CA TYR A 213 -0.73 -5.34 -18.96
C TYR A 213 -0.19 -6.62 -18.34
N CYS A 214 -0.50 -6.83 -17.06
CA CYS A 214 -0.17 -8.06 -16.34
C CYS A 214 -0.89 -9.27 -16.94
N HIS A 215 -0.34 -10.47 -16.69
CA HIS A 215 -1.08 -11.69 -16.97
C HIS A 215 -2.36 -11.79 -16.13
N ALA A 216 -3.36 -12.43 -16.69
CA ALA A 216 -4.58 -12.71 -15.94
C ALA A 216 -4.23 -13.54 -14.69
N TYR A 217 -4.79 -13.15 -13.54
CA TYR A 217 -4.59 -13.80 -12.22
C TYR A 217 -3.16 -13.74 -11.65
N SER A 218 -2.27 -12.91 -12.19
CA SER A 218 -0.90 -12.78 -11.75
C SER A 218 -0.71 -11.57 -10.84
N SER A 219 -1.42 -11.54 -9.70
CA SER A 219 -1.35 -10.42 -8.75
C SER A 219 0.07 -10.16 -8.20
N TRP A 220 0.93 -11.17 -8.20
CA TRP A 220 2.34 -11.04 -7.79
C TRP A 220 3.16 -10.13 -8.70
N GLU A 221 2.76 -9.95 -9.97
CA GLU A 221 3.42 -9.03 -10.90
C GLU A 221 3.26 -7.55 -10.50
N ARG A 222 2.27 -7.26 -9.61
CA ARG A 222 1.97 -5.95 -9.02
C ARG A 222 1.98 -6.01 -7.49
N GLY A 223 2.95 -6.69 -6.91
CA GLY A 223 3.03 -6.89 -5.46
C GLY A 223 3.09 -5.61 -4.63
N SER A 224 3.50 -4.47 -5.22
CA SER A 224 3.49 -3.17 -4.55
C SER A 224 2.07 -2.70 -4.26
N ASN A 225 1.18 -2.76 -5.25
CA ASN A 225 -0.20 -2.28 -5.15
C ASN A 225 -1.00 -3.01 -4.06
N GLU A 226 -0.85 -4.33 -3.94
CA GLU A 226 -1.58 -5.08 -2.92
C GLU A 226 -1.27 -4.58 -1.51
N ASN A 227 -0.01 -4.33 -1.21
CA ASN A 227 0.40 -3.84 0.11
C ASN A 227 -0.02 -2.39 0.35
N ASN A 228 0.05 -1.54 -0.67
CA ASN A 228 -0.33 -0.15 -0.56
C ASN A 228 -1.85 0.04 -0.49
N ASN A 229 -2.62 -0.74 -1.24
CA ASN A 229 -4.07 -0.77 -1.11
C ASN A 229 -4.52 -1.17 0.30
N LYS A 230 -3.74 -2.00 1.03
CA LYS A 230 -4.00 -2.30 2.45
C LYS A 230 -3.89 -1.06 3.35
N LEU A 231 -3.05 -0.07 3.01
CA LEU A 231 -2.97 1.20 3.74
C LEU A 231 -4.25 2.01 3.57
N ILE A 232 -4.76 2.15 2.33
CA ILE A 232 -6.05 2.81 2.06
C ILE A 232 -7.18 2.11 2.82
N ARG A 233 -7.14 0.77 2.87
CA ARG A 233 -8.16 -0.05 3.55
C ARG A 233 -8.20 0.11 5.08
N ARG A 234 -7.23 0.76 5.69
CA ARG A 234 -7.29 1.17 7.11
C ARG A 234 -8.24 2.34 7.33
N TRP A 235 -8.43 3.17 6.30
CA TRP A 235 -9.35 4.31 6.31
C TRP A 235 -10.71 3.95 5.74
N HIS A 236 -10.70 3.16 4.68
CA HIS A 236 -11.89 2.69 3.97
C HIS A 236 -11.87 1.15 3.88
N PRO A 237 -12.35 0.43 4.91
CA PRO A 237 -12.44 -1.03 4.90
C PRO A 237 -13.20 -1.56 3.70
N LYS A 238 -12.96 -2.82 3.31
CA LYS A 238 -13.66 -3.45 2.19
C LYS A 238 -15.17 -3.49 2.49
N GLY A 239 -15.99 -3.01 1.54
CA GLY A 239 -17.44 -2.90 1.68
C GLY A 239 -17.92 -1.55 2.19
N THR A 240 -17.05 -0.56 2.39
CA THR A 240 -17.44 0.82 2.68
C THR A 240 -17.97 1.50 1.42
N VAL A 241 -19.05 2.27 1.55
CA VAL A 241 -19.53 3.17 0.50
C VAL A 241 -18.55 4.34 0.39
N LEU A 242 -18.14 4.67 -0.84
CA LEU A 242 -17.13 5.70 -1.09
C LEU A 242 -17.70 6.98 -1.68
N ASP A 243 -19.00 7.03 -1.95
CA ASP A 243 -19.63 8.12 -2.72
C ASP A 243 -19.59 9.48 -2.01
N ASP A 244 -19.50 9.47 -0.68
CA ASP A 244 -19.38 10.67 0.14
C ASP A 244 -17.93 11.13 0.39
N VAL A 245 -16.94 10.37 -0.09
CA VAL A 245 -15.53 10.67 0.14
C VAL A 245 -15.09 11.80 -0.78
N ARG A 246 -14.68 12.90 -0.17
CA ARG A 246 -14.22 14.09 -0.92
C ARG A 246 -12.76 13.95 -1.32
N THR A 247 -12.39 14.62 -2.41
CA THR A 247 -11.01 14.68 -2.88
C THR A 247 -10.03 15.17 -1.79
N ALA A 248 -10.46 16.11 -0.94
CA ALA A 248 -9.63 16.60 0.16
C ALA A 248 -9.31 15.51 1.20
N ASP A 249 -10.27 14.64 1.50
CA ASP A 249 -10.07 13.55 2.45
C ASP A 249 -9.11 12.49 1.88
N ILE A 250 -9.21 12.22 0.58
CA ILE A 250 -8.26 11.33 -0.11
C ILE A 250 -6.85 11.92 -0.14
N LYS A 251 -6.70 13.24 -0.29
CA LYS A 251 -5.37 13.88 -0.25
C LYS A 251 -4.72 13.76 1.12
N LYS A 252 -5.48 13.87 2.21
CA LYS A 252 -4.96 13.59 3.57
C LYS A 252 -4.52 12.14 3.73
N ILE A 253 -5.28 11.19 3.19
CA ILE A 253 -4.90 9.78 3.21
C ILE A 253 -3.63 9.55 2.37
N GLN A 254 -3.53 10.13 1.18
CA GLN A 254 -2.34 10.07 0.35
C GLN A 254 -1.10 10.62 1.07
N GLU A 255 -1.25 11.76 1.73
CA GLU A 255 -0.18 12.37 2.53
C GLU A 255 0.25 11.46 3.67
N TRP A 256 -0.72 10.90 4.42
CA TRP A 256 -0.44 9.92 5.47
C TRP A 256 0.29 8.68 4.92
N MET A 257 -0.13 8.12 3.77
CA MET A 257 0.51 6.98 3.13
C MET A 257 1.94 7.27 2.70
N ASN A 258 2.18 8.46 2.17
CA ASN A 258 3.51 8.89 1.71
C ASN A 258 4.46 9.20 2.88
N ASN A 259 3.93 9.58 4.03
CA ASN A 259 4.68 9.78 5.27
C ASN A 259 4.76 8.51 6.13
N TYR A 260 4.13 7.41 5.72
CA TYR A 260 4.09 6.16 6.48
C TYR A 260 5.47 5.50 6.54
N PRO A 261 6.03 5.23 7.76
CA PRO A 261 7.32 4.57 7.90
C PRO A 261 7.30 3.15 7.36
N ARG A 262 8.30 2.79 6.56
CA ARG A 262 8.36 1.47 5.93
C ARG A 262 9.56 0.68 6.44
N MET A 263 9.30 -0.47 7.04
CA MET A 263 10.35 -1.34 7.55
C MET A 263 11.33 -1.79 6.45
N MET A 264 10.84 -1.97 5.22
CA MET A 264 11.67 -2.32 4.06
C MET A 264 12.65 -1.21 3.64
N PHE A 265 12.50 -0.01 4.17
CA PHE A 265 13.35 1.15 3.94
C PHE A 265 13.95 1.65 5.26
N ASP A 266 14.18 0.76 6.22
CA ASP A 266 14.73 1.08 7.55
C ASP A 266 14.01 2.24 8.27
N GLY A 267 12.71 2.38 8.02
CA GLY A 267 11.86 3.41 8.62
C GLY A 267 11.69 4.67 7.78
N GLU A 268 12.37 4.80 6.64
CA GLU A 268 12.09 5.90 5.71
C GLU A 268 10.70 5.77 5.14
N SER A 269 10.08 6.92 4.90
CA SER A 269 8.81 7.04 4.20
C SER A 269 9.00 7.11 2.69
N ALA A 270 7.92 6.87 1.95
CA ALA A 270 7.93 7.03 0.50
C ALA A 270 8.22 8.49 0.08
N LEU A 271 7.74 9.47 0.88
CA LEU A 271 8.01 10.89 0.64
C LEU A 271 9.48 11.25 0.83
N GLU A 272 10.14 10.72 1.86
CA GLU A 272 11.57 10.94 2.07
C GLU A 272 12.38 10.36 0.89
N ARG A 273 12.05 9.16 0.47
CA ARG A 273 12.73 8.52 -0.65
C ARG A 273 12.55 9.24 -1.97
N ILE A 274 11.33 9.69 -2.29
CA ILE A 274 11.08 10.38 -3.56
C ILE A 274 11.76 11.75 -3.60
N ARG A 275 11.89 12.43 -2.47
CA ARG A 275 12.61 13.70 -2.35
C ARG A 275 14.11 13.57 -2.65
N GLY A 276 14.68 12.41 -2.40
CA GLY A 276 16.07 12.11 -2.77
C GLY A 276 16.29 11.86 -4.26
N GLU A 277 15.23 11.82 -5.07
CA GLU A 277 15.30 11.51 -6.50
C GLU A 277 15.19 12.78 -7.35
N PRO A 278 16.27 13.23 -8.00
CA PRO A 278 16.27 14.48 -8.80
C PRO A 278 15.24 14.48 -9.94
N GLU A 279 14.94 13.29 -10.46
CA GLU A 279 13.97 13.12 -11.54
C GLU A 279 12.53 13.34 -11.11
N ALA A 280 12.25 13.23 -9.82
CA ALA A 280 10.90 13.29 -9.25
C ALA A 280 10.58 14.62 -8.55
N VAL A 281 11.39 15.65 -8.71
CA VAL A 281 11.21 17.01 -8.10
C VAL A 281 9.80 17.59 -8.32
N LEU A 282 9.12 17.23 -9.40
CA LEU A 282 7.76 17.73 -9.70
C LEU A 282 6.67 17.06 -8.83
N LEU A 283 6.96 16.02 -8.07
CA LEU A 283 5.96 15.26 -7.27
C LEU A 283 5.71 15.88 -5.90
N HIS A 284 6.62 16.76 -5.43
CA HIS A 284 6.55 17.37 -4.09
C HIS A 284 6.64 18.89 -4.12
#